data_f7079009cdd45af1c87d6e2e9d15feff
#
_entry.id   f7079009cdd45af1c87d6e2e9d15feff
#
_cell.length_a   1.000
_cell.length_b   1.000
_cell.length_c   1.000
_cell.angle_alpha   90.00
_cell.angle_beta   90.00
_cell.angle_gamma   90.00
#
_symmetry.space_group_name_H-M   'P 1'
#
loop_
_entity.id
_entity.type
_entity.pdbx_description
1 polymer ?
#
loop_
_entity_poly.entity_id
_entity_poly.type
_entity_poly.pdbx_seq_one_letter_code
_entity_poly.pdbx_strand_id
1 'polypeptide(L)'
;MKLILLGAPGAGKGTQAEILCRELSIPTISTGNILRAAIKNGTPTGLKAKSYMDAGQLVPDDVIIGIVTERLAEDDCKNGYIQDGVPRTIAQAAALEKAGITFDDVISIEISDETIMERMSGRRVCESCGASYHMVAVPPKQEGVCDKCGGKLVQRKDDAPETVKARLEVYHKETEPLKDFYAQRGLLKPVENQPSVEETSRAILHALGR
;
A
#
# COMPACT_ATOMS: atom_id res chain seq x y z
N MET A 1 -0.91 15.36 -10.00
CA MET A 1 -1.48 15.07 -8.66
C MET A 1 -0.61 14.02 -7.98
N LYS A 2 -0.15 14.31 -6.78
CA LYS A 2 0.72 13.44 -5.97
C LYS A 2 -0.05 13.00 -4.72
N LEU A 3 -0.37 11.72 -4.62
CA LEU A 3 -1.24 11.17 -3.57
C LEU A 3 -0.49 10.22 -2.65
N ILE A 4 -0.89 10.19 -1.38
CA ILE A 4 -0.57 9.11 -0.46
C ILE A 4 -1.84 8.30 -0.19
N LEU A 5 -1.72 6.98 -0.16
CA LEU A 5 -2.73 6.10 0.41
C LEU A 5 -2.28 5.62 1.79
N LEU A 6 -2.95 6.09 2.83
CA LEU A 6 -2.84 5.61 4.20
C LEU A 6 -3.94 4.58 4.51
N GLY A 7 -3.72 3.82 5.54
CA GLY A 7 -4.66 2.84 6.07
C GLY A 7 -3.93 1.57 6.51
N ALA A 8 -4.57 0.80 7.35
CA ALA A 8 -4.04 -0.42 7.93
C ALA A 8 -3.68 -1.49 6.88
N PRO A 9 -2.81 -2.47 7.21
CA PRO A 9 -2.60 -3.63 6.35
C PRO A 9 -3.93 -4.32 6.05
N GLY A 10 -4.24 -4.60 4.79
CA GLY A 10 -5.53 -5.18 4.43
C GLY A 10 -6.67 -4.20 4.14
N ALA A 11 -6.51 -2.90 4.37
CA ALA A 11 -7.53 -1.88 4.12
C ALA A 11 -7.93 -1.71 2.64
N GLY A 12 -7.24 -2.36 1.69
CA GLY A 12 -7.57 -2.28 0.27
C GLY A 12 -6.76 -1.25 -0.51
N LYS A 13 -5.73 -0.62 0.08
CA LYS A 13 -4.88 0.40 -0.57
C LYS A 13 -4.40 0.00 -1.95
N GLY A 14 -3.82 -1.19 -2.11
CA GLY A 14 -3.30 -1.64 -3.41
C GLY A 14 -4.39 -1.79 -4.47
N THR A 15 -5.59 -2.26 -4.09
CA THR A 15 -6.74 -2.37 -5.00
C THR A 15 -7.21 -0.98 -5.43
N GLN A 16 -7.34 -0.06 -4.49
CA GLN A 16 -7.72 1.33 -4.79
C GLN A 16 -6.63 2.05 -5.60
N ALA A 17 -5.36 1.82 -5.29
CA ALA A 17 -4.24 2.37 -6.06
C ALA A 17 -4.29 1.96 -7.55
N GLU A 18 -4.62 0.70 -7.86
CA GLU A 18 -4.77 0.24 -9.25
C GLU A 18 -5.93 0.92 -9.99
N ILE A 19 -7.05 1.16 -9.30
CA ILE A 19 -8.21 1.84 -9.87
C ILE A 19 -7.89 3.32 -10.10
N LEU A 20 -7.37 3.99 -9.08
CA LEU A 20 -6.99 5.40 -9.16
C LEU A 20 -5.89 5.66 -10.19
N CYS A 21 -4.94 4.74 -10.37
CA CYS A 21 -3.92 4.80 -11.40
C CYS A 21 -4.55 4.93 -12.81
N ARG A 22 -5.60 4.16 -13.07
CA ARG A 22 -6.33 4.21 -14.35
C ARG A 22 -7.16 5.48 -14.49
N GLU A 23 -7.93 5.82 -13.45
CA GLU A 23 -8.83 6.99 -13.44
C GLU A 23 -8.07 8.32 -13.54
N LEU A 24 -6.91 8.41 -12.87
CA LEU A 24 -6.12 9.63 -12.81
C LEU A 24 -4.96 9.67 -13.83
N SER A 25 -4.71 8.55 -14.53
CA SER A 25 -3.59 8.39 -15.48
C SER A 25 -2.23 8.72 -14.86
N ILE A 26 -1.98 8.31 -13.62
CA ILE A 26 -0.73 8.48 -12.88
C ILE A 26 -0.24 7.13 -12.33
N PRO A 27 1.08 6.88 -12.25
CA PRO A 27 1.60 5.60 -11.79
C PRO A 27 1.39 5.38 -10.28
N THR A 28 1.31 4.12 -9.90
CA THR A 28 1.32 3.70 -8.49
C THR A 28 2.71 3.25 -8.09
N ILE A 29 3.20 3.79 -6.98
CA ILE A 29 4.48 3.43 -6.36
C ILE A 29 4.20 2.61 -5.11
N SER A 30 4.20 1.29 -5.25
CA SER A 30 4.01 0.37 -4.12
C SER A 30 5.36 -0.10 -3.57
N THR A 31 5.81 0.54 -2.50
CA THR A 31 7.08 0.18 -1.84
C THR A 31 7.11 -1.28 -1.39
N GLY A 32 5.98 -1.80 -0.93
CA GLY A 32 5.86 -3.21 -0.58
C GLY A 32 6.10 -4.15 -1.78
N ASN A 33 5.64 -3.79 -2.98
CA ASN A 33 5.88 -4.57 -4.19
C ASN A 33 7.34 -4.49 -4.63
N ILE A 34 7.95 -3.30 -4.57
CA ILE A 34 9.37 -3.10 -4.87
C ILE A 34 10.24 -3.98 -3.96
N LEU A 35 9.99 -3.95 -2.65
CA LEU A 35 10.73 -4.78 -1.69
C LEU A 35 10.54 -6.28 -1.94
N ARG A 36 9.33 -6.74 -2.22
CA ARG A 36 9.07 -8.14 -2.56
C ARG A 36 9.78 -8.58 -3.83
N ALA A 37 9.81 -7.73 -4.85
CA ALA A 37 10.58 -7.99 -6.06
C ALA A 37 12.08 -8.06 -5.75
N ALA A 38 12.60 -7.15 -4.93
CA ALA A 38 13.99 -7.15 -4.49
C ALA A 38 14.35 -8.44 -3.70
N ILE A 39 13.47 -8.92 -2.83
CA ILE A 39 13.62 -10.19 -2.10
C ILE A 39 13.66 -11.37 -3.08
N LYS A 40 12.72 -11.42 -4.02
CA LYS A 40 12.64 -12.48 -5.03
C LYS A 40 13.89 -12.55 -5.89
N ASN A 41 14.44 -11.39 -6.24
CA ASN A 41 15.65 -11.28 -7.06
C ASN A 41 16.96 -11.42 -6.25
N GLY A 42 16.89 -11.59 -4.93
CA GLY A 42 18.04 -11.76 -4.05
C GLY A 42 18.97 -10.54 -3.97
N THR A 43 18.44 -9.33 -4.20
CA THR A 43 19.24 -8.11 -4.12
C THR A 43 19.69 -7.83 -2.68
N PRO A 44 20.81 -7.10 -2.46
CA PRO A 44 21.26 -6.73 -1.10
C PRO A 44 20.16 -6.02 -0.28
N THR A 45 19.41 -5.12 -0.92
CA THR A 45 18.26 -4.44 -0.31
C THR A 45 17.13 -5.40 0.05
N GLY A 46 16.81 -6.35 -0.84
CA GLY A 46 15.81 -7.38 -0.59
C GLY A 46 16.20 -8.29 0.57
N LEU A 47 17.45 -8.71 0.65
CA LEU A 47 17.96 -9.56 1.74
C LEU A 47 17.87 -8.83 3.09
N LYS A 48 18.20 -7.54 3.15
CA LYS A 48 18.03 -6.72 4.36
C LYS A 48 16.56 -6.58 4.77
N ALA A 49 15.67 -6.35 3.82
CA ALA A 49 14.25 -6.11 4.09
C ALA A 49 13.49 -7.38 4.50
N LYS A 50 13.96 -8.56 4.09
CA LYS A 50 13.23 -9.82 4.22
C LYS A 50 12.84 -10.15 5.67
N SER A 51 13.78 -10.08 6.62
CA SER A 51 13.53 -10.43 8.02
C SER A 51 12.49 -9.53 8.66
N TYR A 52 12.52 -8.23 8.38
CA TYR A 52 11.52 -7.27 8.86
C TYR A 52 10.12 -7.57 8.30
N MET A 53 10.03 -7.81 6.99
CA MET A 53 8.75 -8.08 6.34
C MET A 53 8.13 -9.41 6.79
N ASP A 54 8.95 -10.46 6.94
CA ASP A 54 8.49 -11.77 7.42
C ASP A 54 7.96 -11.68 8.87
N ALA A 55 8.53 -10.79 9.70
CA ALA A 55 8.09 -10.53 11.08
C ALA A 55 6.97 -9.49 11.20
N GLY A 56 6.51 -8.90 10.09
CA GLY A 56 5.50 -7.83 10.10
C GLY A 56 6.00 -6.48 10.60
N GLN A 57 7.32 -6.32 10.73
CA GLN A 57 7.98 -5.09 11.18
C GLN A 57 8.25 -4.12 10.02
N LEU A 58 8.54 -2.86 10.36
CA LEU A 58 8.95 -1.87 9.37
C LEU A 58 10.40 -2.08 8.96
N VAL A 59 10.66 -1.96 7.66
CA VAL A 59 12.03 -1.92 7.11
C VAL A 59 12.66 -0.58 7.50
N PRO A 60 13.98 -0.53 7.82
CA PRO A 60 14.67 0.70 8.22
C PRO A 60 14.45 1.87 7.25
N ASP A 61 14.31 3.08 7.83
CA ASP A 61 13.91 4.28 7.09
C ASP A 61 14.90 4.67 5.99
N ASP A 62 16.19 4.50 6.20
CA ASP A 62 17.24 4.79 5.20
C ASP A 62 17.05 3.94 3.93
N VAL A 63 16.71 2.67 4.09
CA VAL A 63 16.42 1.75 2.98
C VAL A 63 15.16 2.19 2.24
N ILE A 64 14.10 2.53 2.98
CA ILE A 64 12.82 2.93 2.41
C ILE A 64 12.93 4.24 1.65
N ILE A 65 13.53 5.27 2.26
CA ILE A 65 13.67 6.59 1.64
C ILE A 65 14.53 6.51 0.39
N GLY A 66 15.62 5.73 0.41
CA GLY A 66 16.46 5.50 -0.77
C GLY A 66 15.66 4.94 -1.94
N ILE A 67 14.90 3.85 -1.73
CA ILE A 67 14.08 3.21 -2.75
C ILE A 67 13.01 4.17 -3.31
N VAL A 68 12.33 4.90 -2.43
CA VAL A 68 11.27 5.84 -2.84
C VAL A 68 11.85 6.99 -3.66
N THR A 69 12.94 7.60 -3.19
CA THR A 69 13.57 8.72 -3.89
C THR A 69 14.06 8.31 -5.28
N GLU A 70 14.69 7.15 -5.41
CA GLU A 70 15.14 6.61 -6.69
C GLU A 70 13.95 6.39 -7.64
N ARG A 71 12.88 5.74 -7.19
CA ARG A 71 11.69 5.48 -8.00
C ARG A 71 10.95 6.75 -8.42
N LEU A 72 10.87 7.75 -7.55
CA LEU A 72 10.20 9.01 -7.85
C LEU A 72 10.97 9.91 -8.83
N ALA A 73 12.26 9.63 -9.06
CA ALA A 73 13.07 10.31 -10.06
C ALA A 73 12.80 9.81 -11.49
N GLU A 74 12.08 8.71 -11.68
CA GLU A 74 11.75 8.19 -13.00
C GLU A 74 10.76 9.09 -13.75
N ASP A 75 10.84 9.07 -15.09
CA ASP A 75 10.09 9.98 -15.96
C ASP A 75 8.56 9.88 -15.83
N ASP A 76 8.04 8.70 -15.55
CA ASP A 76 6.60 8.45 -15.39
C ASP A 76 5.99 9.14 -14.17
N CYS A 77 6.81 9.50 -13.18
CA CYS A 77 6.39 10.19 -11.95
C CYS A 77 6.29 11.72 -12.09
N LYS A 78 6.77 12.31 -13.20
CA LYS A 78 6.82 13.78 -13.38
C LYS A 78 5.44 14.44 -13.34
N ASN A 79 4.40 13.77 -13.86
CA ASN A 79 3.04 14.30 -13.92
C ASN A 79 2.19 13.97 -12.69
N GLY A 80 2.77 13.27 -11.72
CA GLY A 80 2.10 12.83 -10.50
C GLY A 80 2.24 11.34 -10.28
N TYR A 81 1.81 10.88 -9.10
CA TYR A 81 1.90 9.48 -8.69
C TYR A 81 1.02 9.20 -7.48
N ILE A 82 0.78 7.92 -7.23
CA ILE A 82 0.12 7.41 -6.03
C ILE A 82 1.15 6.64 -5.21
N GLN A 83 1.46 7.13 -4.01
CA GLN A 83 2.37 6.49 -3.08
C GLN A 83 1.60 5.51 -2.20
N ASP A 84 1.89 4.22 -2.29
CA ASP A 84 1.32 3.16 -1.45
C ASP A 84 2.39 2.53 -0.55
N GLY A 85 2.15 2.60 0.76
CA GLY A 85 2.96 1.94 1.77
C GLY A 85 4.13 2.75 2.33
N VAL A 86 4.27 4.02 1.97
CA VAL A 86 5.20 5.00 2.55
C VAL A 86 4.58 6.39 2.44
N PRO A 87 4.71 7.27 3.47
CA PRO A 87 5.37 7.02 4.76
C PRO A 87 4.56 6.08 5.66
N ARG A 88 5.23 5.41 6.59
CA ARG A 88 4.63 4.63 7.68
C ARG A 88 4.99 5.13 9.06
N THR A 89 5.87 6.12 9.15
CA THR A 89 6.24 6.81 10.39
C THR A 89 6.34 8.30 10.15
N ILE A 90 6.20 9.09 11.21
CA ILE A 90 6.42 10.55 11.15
C ILE A 90 7.84 10.88 10.69
N ALA A 91 8.82 10.07 11.10
CA ALA A 91 10.21 10.25 10.67
C ALA A 91 10.37 10.09 9.15
N GLN A 92 9.70 9.08 8.53
CA GLN A 92 9.67 8.92 7.08
C GLN A 92 8.99 10.11 6.39
N ALA A 93 7.85 10.59 6.91
CA ALA A 93 7.15 11.75 6.36
C ALA A 93 8.05 13.00 6.37
N ALA A 94 8.69 13.28 7.50
CA ALA A 94 9.64 14.39 7.63
C ALA A 94 10.86 14.25 6.70
N ALA A 95 11.37 13.01 6.52
CA ALA A 95 12.49 12.75 5.60
C ALA A 95 12.10 13.00 4.14
N LEU A 96 10.88 12.63 3.72
CA LEU A 96 10.36 12.93 2.39
C LEU A 96 10.20 14.44 2.17
N GLU A 97 9.63 15.16 3.14
CA GLU A 97 9.51 16.63 3.10
C GLU A 97 10.90 17.29 2.97
N LYS A 98 11.89 16.83 3.75
CA LYS A 98 13.28 17.33 3.69
C LYS A 98 13.94 17.05 2.33
N ALA A 99 13.58 15.96 1.67
CA ALA A 99 14.02 15.63 0.31
C ALA A 99 13.27 16.43 -0.79
N GLY A 100 12.36 17.35 -0.42
CA GLY A 100 11.57 18.15 -1.37
C GLY A 100 10.40 17.39 -2.00
N ILE A 101 10.05 16.21 -1.46
CA ILE A 101 8.93 15.41 -1.93
C ILE A 101 7.68 15.87 -1.19
N THR A 102 6.75 16.47 -1.93
CA THR A 102 5.47 16.99 -1.41
C THR A 102 4.30 16.22 -2.01
N PHE A 103 3.16 16.26 -1.33
CA PHE A 103 1.92 15.62 -1.74
C PHE A 103 0.78 16.61 -1.77
N ASP A 104 -0.18 16.39 -2.67
CA ASP A 104 -1.36 17.23 -2.80
C ASP A 104 -2.46 16.79 -1.83
N ASP A 105 -2.69 15.48 -1.73
CA ASP A 105 -3.70 14.88 -0.84
C ASP A 105 -3.21 13.56 -0.24
N VAL A 106 -3.75 13.23 0.94
CA VAL A 106 -3.50 11.99 1.67
C VAL A 106 -4.85 11.33 1.96
N ILE A 107 -5.14 10.26 1.24
CA ILE A 107 -6.36 9.46 1.46
C ILE A 107 -6.09 8.45 2.55
N SER A 108 -6.86 8.50 3.64
CA SER A 108 -6.83 7.48 4.68
C SER A 108 -8.05 6.57 4.55
N ILE A 109 -7.83 5.30 4.23
CA ILE A 109 -8.90 4.31 4.14
C ILE A 109 -9.15 3.74 5.53
N GLU A 110 -10.33 4.07 6.08
CA GLU A 110 -10.74 3.68 7.43
C GLU A 110 -11.51 2.36 7.40
N ILE A 111 -11.09 1.43 8.26
CA ILE A 111 -11.67 0.09 8.35
C ILE A 111 -11.31 -0.54 9.70
N SER A 112 -12.21 -1.37 10.26
CA SER A 112 -11.95 -2.03 11.55
C SER A 112 -10.95 -3.17 11.44
N ASP A 113 -10.26 -3.44 12.54
CA ASP A 113 -9.30 -4.54 12.65
C ASP A 113 -9.95 -5.90 12.43
N GLU A 114 -11.20 -6.09 12.88
CA GLU A 114 -11.96 -7.31 12.68
C GLU A 114 -12.15 -7.60 11.19
N THR A 115 -12.59 -6.59 10.42
CA THR A 115 -12.76 -6.71 8.97
C THR A 115 -11.42 -6.97 8.27
N ILE A 116 -10.33 -6.38 8.76
CA ILE A 116 -8.98 -6.64 8.23
C ILE A 116 -8.59 -8.10 8.44
N MET A 117 -8.76 -8.64 9.65
CA MET A 117 -8.42 -10.03 9.96
C MET A 117 -9.17 -11.01 9.05
N GLU A 118 -10.46 -10.78 8.84
CA GLU A 118 -11.28 -11.57 7.93
C GLU A 118 -10.74 -11.50 6.48
N ARG A 119 -10.47 -10.29 5.98
CA ARG A 119 -9.98 -10.09 4.61
C ARG A 119 -8.61 -10.71 4.36
N MET A 120 -7.70 -10.61 5.31
CA MET A 120 -6.33 -11.10 5.12
C MET A 120 -6.27 -12.62 4.97
N SER A 121 -7.19 -13.36 5.58
CA SER A 121 -7.29 -14.82 5.45
C SER A 121 -7.63 -15.25 4.01
N GLY A 122 -8.48 -14.49 3.33
CA GLY A 122 -8.94 -14.75 1.95
C GLY A 122 -8.06 -14.15 0.87
N ARG A 123 -7.04 -13.34 1.22
CA ARG A 123 -6.18 -12.69 0.22
C ARG A 123 -5.28 -13.67 -0.51
N ARG A 124 -5.16 -13.46 -1.83
CA ARG A 124 -4.19 -14.15 -2.70
C ARG A 124 -3.46 -13.12 -3.55
N VAL A 125 -2.23 -13.40 -3.87
CA VAL A 125 -1.39 -12.50 -4.69
C VAL A 125 -0.68 -13.31 -5.76
N CYS A 126 -0.59 -12.76 -6.96
CA CYS A 126 0.14 -13.39 -8.05
C CYS A 126 1.65 -13.30 -7.80
N GLU A 127 2.35 -14.45 -7.84
CA GLU A 127 3.81 -14.51 -7.69
C GLU A 127 4.57 -13.81 -8.82
N SER A 128 3.95 -13.70 -10.00
CA SER A 128 4.58 -13.15 -11.19
C SER A 128 4.39 -11.63 -11.32
N CYS A 129 3.15 -11.13 -11.25
CA CYS A 129 2.84 -9.72 -11.51
C CYS A 129 2.40 -8.93 -10.27
N GLY A 130 2.26 -9.57 -9.11
CA GLY A 130 1.85 -8.91 -7.86
C GLY A 130 0.36 -8.55 -7.77
N ALA A 131 -0.46 -8.91 -8.77
CA ALA A 131 -1.91 -8.65 -8.74
C ALA A 131 -2.56 -9.28 -7.51
N SER A 132 -3.44 -8.54 -6.86
CA SER A 132 -4.11 -8.95 -5.63
C SER A 132 -5.53 -9.42 -5.91
N TYR A 133 -5.93 -10.52 -5.27
CA TYR A 133 -7.25 -11.14 -5.32
C TYR A 133 -7.76 -11.42 -3.91
N HIS A 134 -9.05 -11.62 -3.80
CA HIS A 134 -9.67 -12.12 -2.58
C HIS A 134 -10.65 -13.23 -2.95
N MET A 135 -10.54 -14.39 -2.30
CA MET A 135 -11.28 -15.60 -2.66
C MET A 135 -12.80 -15.44 -2.67
N VAL A 136 -13.32 -14.44 -1.94
CA VAL A 136 -14.76 -14.14 -1.87
C VAL A 136 -15.08 -12.81 -2.58
N ALA A 137 -14.41 -11.71 -2.19
CA ALA A 137 -14.78 -10.37 -2.64
C ALA A 137 -14.30 -10.04 -4.07
N VAL A 138 -13.14 -10.57 -4.49
CA VAL A 138 -12.57 -10.37 -5.84
C VAL A 138 -11.93 -11.68 -6.29
N PRO A 139 -12.71 -12.72 -6.54
CA PRO A 139 -12.17 -14.03 -6.91
C PRO A 139 -11.54 -13.98 -8.31
N PRO A 140 -10.50 -14.79 -8.57
CA PRO A 140 -10.00 -14.98 -9.92
C PRO A 140 -11.04 -15.78 -10.76
N LYS A 141 -11.01 -15.63 -12.06
CA LYS A 141 -11.87 -16.40 -13.00
C LYS A 141 -11.61 -17.90 -12.90
N GLN A 142 -10.35 -18.27 -12.68
CA GLN A 142 -9.94 -19.65 -12.45
C GLN A 142 -9.16 -19.71 -11.12
N GLU A 143 -9.56 -20.61 -10.24
CA GLU A 143 -8.92 -20.77 -8.94
C GLU A 143 -7.40 -21.02 -9.08
N GLY A 144 -6.61 -20.28 -8.31
CA GLY A 144 -5.15 -20.40 -8.29
C GLY A 144 -4.44 -19.74 -9.46
N VAL A 145 -5.14 -19.15 -10.44
CA VAL A 145 -4.57 -18.58 -11.67
C VAL A 145 -4.85 -17.07 -11.73
N CYS A 146 -3.84 -16.29 -12.02
CA CYS A 146 -3.95 -14.84 -12.18
C CYS A 146 -4.61 -14.47 -13.51
N ASP A 147 -5.70 -13.71 -13.47
CA ASP A 147 -6.41 -13.24 -14.67
C ASP A 147 -5.58 -12.28 -15.55
N LYS A 148 -4.57 -11.60 -14.94
CA LYS A 148 -3.76 -10.61 -15.66
C LYS A 148 -2.60 -11.23 -16.44
N CYS A 149 -1.97 -12.29 -15.90
CA CYS A 149 -0.74 -12.84 -16.50
C CYS A 149 -0.66 -14.37 -16.51
N GLY A 150 -1.69 -15.08 -16.04
CA GLY A 150 -1.69 -16.55 -15.96
C GLY A 150 -0.78 -17.14 -14.86
N GLY A 151 -0.11 -16.29 -14.07
CA GLY A 151 0.78 -16.72 -13.00
C GLY A 151 0.02 -17.31 -11.80
N LYS A 152 0.75 -18.06 -10.96
CA LYS A 152 0.19 -18.72 -9.78
C LYS A 152 -0.22 -17.71 -8.72
N LEU A 153 -1.40 -17.92 -8.11
CA LEU A 153 -1.89 -17.18 -6.95
C LEU A 153 -1.50 -17.91 -5.67
N VAL A 154 -0.92 -17.18 -4.73
CA VAL A 154 -0.48 -17.70 -3.43
C VAL A 154 -0.95 -16.80 -2.29
N GLN A 155 -1.09 -17.38 -1.10
CA GLN A 155 -1.18 -16.60 0.12
C GLN A 155 0.21 -16.08 0.49
N ARG A 156 0.30 -14.83 0.88
CA ARG A 156 1.57 -14.23 1.30
C ARG A 156 1.95 -14.76 2.68
N LYS A 157 3.25 -14.87 2.96
CA LYS A 157 3.74 -15.27 4.29
C LYS A 157 3.33 -14.28 5.38
N ASP A 158 3.32 -12.98 5.04
CA ASP A 158 2.93 -11.90 5.95
C ASP A 158 1.40 -11.76 6.11
N ASP A 159 0.61 -12.70 5.57
CA ASP A 159 -0.84 -12.81 5.78
C ASP A 159 -1.22 -13.91 6.78
N ALA A 160 -0.24 -14.55 7.41
CA ALA A 160 -0.49 -15.45 8.54
C ALA A 160 -1.13 -14.65 9.70
N PRO A 161 -2.13 -15.19 10.42
CA PRO A 161 -2.89 -14.46 11.43
C PRO A 161 -2.02 -13.75 12.47
N GLU A 162 -0.98 -14.41 12.95
CA GLU A 162 -0.04 -13.86 13.93
C GLU A 162 0.74 -12.67 13.35
N THR A 163 1.15 -12.78 12.08
CA THR A 163 1.87 -11.69 11.40
C THR A 163 0.93 -10.51 11.11
N VAL A 164 -0.33 -10.78 10.74
CA VAL A 164 -1.33 -9.72 10.54
C VAL A 164 -1.55 -8.96 11.84
N LYS A 165 -1.69 -9.67 12.98
CA LYS A 165 -1.82 -9.03 14.30
C LYS A 165 -0.62 -8.15 14.63
N ALA A 166 0.60 -8.65 14.45
CA ALA A 166 1.81 -7.86 14.67
C ALA A 166 1.86 -6.62 13.76
N ARG A 167 1.42 -6.73 12.50
CA ARG A 167 1.33 -5.59 11.56
C ARG A 167 0.30 -4.55 11.98
N LEU A 168 -0.83 -4.97 12.57
CA LEU A 168 -1.84 -4.05 13.12
C LEU A 168 -1.29 -3.29 14.33
N GLU A 169 -0.62 -3.99 15.25
CA GLU A 169 0.03 -3.36 16.40
C GLU A 169 1.06 -2.30 15.95
N VAL A 170 1.91 -2.64 14.98
CA VAL A 170 2.87 -1.69 14.38
C VAL A 170 2.16 -0.54 13.69
N TYR A 171 1.07 -0.81 12.97
CA TYR A 171 0.27 0.24 12.29
C TYR A 171 -0.27 1.25 13.29
N HIS A 172 -0.96 0.81 14.34
CA HIS A 172 -1.54 1.70 15.34
C HIS A 172 -0.48 2.52 16.08
N LYS A 173 0.66 1.91 16.38
CA LYS A 173 1.74 2.59 17.09
C LYS A 173 2.51 3.59 16.22
N GLU A 174 2.85 3.22 14.99
CA GLU A 174 3.82 3.95 14.18
C GLU A 174 3.19 4.72 13.00
N THR A 175 2.12 4.16 12.40
CA THR A 175 1.56 4.69 11.16
C THR A 175 0.30 5.51 11.38
N GLU A 176 -0.57 5.10 12.26
CA GLU A 176 -1.81 5.82 12.55
C GLU A 176 -1.58 7.29 12.99
N PRO A 177 -0.53 7.63 13.75
CA PRO A 177 -0.21 9.03 14.06
C PRO A 177 0.05 9.94 12.85
N LEU A 178 0.29 9.37 11.67
CA LEU A 178 0.38 10.14 10.42
C LEU A 178 -0.95 10.80 10.04
N LYS A 179 -2.08 10.30 10.51
CA LYS A 179 -3.38 10.94 10.29
C LYS A 179 -3.38 12.34 10.87
N ASP A 180 -2.99 12.49 12.13
CA ASP A 180 -2.89 13.80 12.79
C ASP A 180 -1.82 14.68 12.13
N PHE A 181 -0.69 14.10 11.76
CA PHE A 181 0.39 14.80 11.07
C PHE A 181 -0.08 15.45 9.75
N TYR A 182 -0.86 14.73 8.94
CA TYR A 182 -1.39 15.26 7.69
C TYR A 182 -2.68 16.08 7.85
N ALA A 183 -3.49 15.79 8.87
CA ALA A 183 -4.65 16.63 9.22
C ALA A 183 -4.23 18.05 9.58
N GLN A 184 -3.18 18.22 10.39
CA GLN A 184 -2.64 19.54 10.76
C GLN A 184 -2.11 20.32 9.54
N ARG A 185 -1.78 19.65 8.45
CA ARG A 185 -1.35 20.24 7.17
C ARG A 185 -2.49 20.48 6.19
N GLY A 186 -3.72 20.11 6.56
CA GLY A 186 -4.89 20.23 5.69
C GLY A 186 -4.91 19.28 4.50
N LEU A 187 -4.08 18.23 4.53
CA LEU A 187 -3.92 17.27 3.42
C LEU A 187 -4.73 15.99 3.61
N LEU A 188 -5.15 15.67 4.85
CA LEU A 188 -5.82 14.41 5.14
C LEU A 188 -7.26 14.40 4.65
N LYS A 189 -7.62 13.33 3.95
CA LYS A 189 -8.99 13.02 3.50
C LYS A 189 -9.34 11.61 3.97
N PRO A 190 -10.00 11.46 5.13
CA PRO A 190 -10.47 10.15 5.59
C PRO A 190 -11.63 9.66 4.74
N VAL A 191 -11.60 8.40 4.38
CA VAL A 191 -12.61 7.71 3.58
C VAL A 191 -12.94 6.39 4.24
N GLU A 192 -14.19 6.23 4.66
CA GLU A 192 -14.69 4.97 5.19
C GLU A 192 -14.70 3.91 4.10
N ASN A 193 -14.19 2.73 4.42
CA ASN A 193 -14.30 1.59 3.52
C ASN A 193 -15.76 1.21 3.31
N GLN A 194 -16.17 1.09 2.06
CA GLN A 194 -17.54 0.74 1.67
C GLN A 194 -17.67 -0.78 1.45
N PRO A 195 -18.91 -1.31 1.38
CA PRO A 195 -19.15 -2.74 1.16
C PRO A 195 -18.51 -3.30 -0.12
N SER A 196 -18.45 -2.50 -1.18
CA SER A 196 -17.79 -2.90 -2.44
C SER A 196 -16.54 -2.07 -2.75
N VAL A 197 -15.70 -2.64 -3.62
CA VAL A 197 -14.49 -1.98 -4.11
C VAL A 197 -14.86 -0.71 -4.89
N GLU A 198 -15.89 -0.78 -5.71
CA GLU A 198 -16.38 0.30 -6.58
C GLU A 198 -16.94 1.46 -5.76
N GLU A 199 -17.68 1.17 -4.69
CA GLU A 199 -18.21 2.20 -3.78
C GLU A 199 -17.09 2.91 -3.04
N THR A 200 -16.08 2.16 -2.55
CA THR A 200 -14.90 2.76 -1.95
C THR A 200 -14.15 3.64 -2.94
N SER A 201 -14.01 3.20 -4.20
CA SER A 201 -13.36 4.00 -5.26
C SER A 201 -14.10 5.31 -5.52
N ARG A 202 -15.44 5.26 -5.61
CA ARG A 202 -16.27 6.47 -5.79
C ARG A 202 -16.12 7.43 -4.61
N ALA A 203 -16.12 6.91 -3.38
CA ALA A 203 -15.92 7.73 -2.19
C ALA A 203 -14.55 8.42 -2.19
N ILE A 204 -13.48 7.72 -2.61
CA ILE A 204 -12.15 8.31 -2.75
C ILE A 204 -12.13 9.40 -3.84
N LEU A 205 -12.68 9.12 -5.03
CA LEU A 205 -12.74 10.10 -6.11
C LEU A 205 -13.53 11.34 -5.69
N HIS A 206 -14.67 11.17 -5.04
CA HIS A 206 -15.46 12.27 -4.48
C HIS A 206 -14.66 13.10 -3.48
N ALA A 207 -13.91 12.46 -2.57
CA ALA A 207 -13.03 13.15 -1.62
C ALA A 207 -11.93 13.95 -2.32
N LEU A 208 -11.49 13.52 -3.52
CA LEU A 208 -10.52 14.22 -4.36
C LEU A 208 -11.16 15.31 -5.25
N GLY A 209 -12.50 15.51 -5.18
CA GLY A 209 -13.22 16.48 -6.01
C GLY A 209 -13.38 16.03 -7.47
N ARG A 210 -13.49 14.73 -7.69
CA ARG A 210 -13.63 14.11 -9.03
C ARG A 210 -14.94 13.37 -9.18
#